data_66abf877fb945dcbd070d93f6bf6b727
#
_entry.id   66abf877fb945dcbd070d93f6bf6b727
#
_cell.length_a   1.000
_cell.length_b   1.000
_cell.length_c   1.000
_cell.angle_alpha   90.00
_cell.angle_beta   90.00
_cell.angle_gamma   90.00
#
_symmetry.space_group_name_H-M   'P 1'
#
loop_
_entity.id
_entity.type
_entity.pdbx_description
1 polymer ?
#
loop_
_entity_poly.entity_id
_entity_poly.type
_entity_poly.pdbx_seq_one_letter_code
_entity_poly.pdbx_strand_id
1 'polypeptide(L)'
;MLEKAMGASLRLLNEFAGSEVAEKLGLVEPAKKILYQGSKTGFTVLQEGAKVWKQLVDVKAPERMPKKSASSDLFDLTPTEDQAMVQDTMRQFAADVLRPGAHDAESALATPKAILDQAQELGIMSLSIPEKLGGAGEERSPVSNVLIAEALAHGDMGMAFAILSPLSVINALVDAGSADQQSRYLAAFAKDTFLPASIALMEPQPMFDPFRLRTRAIREGLGYRLEGVKSMVAL
;
A
#
# COMPACT_ATOMS: atom_id res chain seq x y z
N MET A 1 30.53 -4.95 22.95
CA MET A 1 30.82 -3.55 23.32
C MET A 1 30.47 -2.58 22.20
N LEU A 2 30.80 -2.87 20.94
CA LEU A 2 30.54 -1.99 19.79
C LEU A 2 29.03 -1.72 19.56
N GLU A 3 28.18 -2.74 19.66
CA GLU A 3 26.72 -2.59 19.49
C GLU A 3 26.07 -1.69 20.56
N LYS A 4 26.53 -1.79 21.81
CA LYS A 4 26.00 -0.92 22.86
C LYS A 4 26.43 0.54 22.70
N ALA A 5 27.64 0.75 22.22
CA ALA A 5 28.16 2.11 21.93
C ALA A 5 27.44 2.73 20.72
N MET A 6 27.19 1.95 19.66
CA MET A 6 26.46 2.40 18.48
C MET A 6 24.99 2.69 18.80
N GLY A 7 24.33 1.85 19.61
CA GLY A 7 22.98 2.08 20.06
C GLY A 7 22.83 3.34 20.95
N ALA A 8 23.81 3.63 21.79
CA ALA A 8 23.80 4.85 22.61
C ALA A 8 24.02 6.12 21.80
N SER A 9 24.95 6.10 20.83
CA SER A 9 25.21 7.24 19.96
C SER A 9 24.03 7.55 19.02
N LEU A 10 23.34 6.52 18.50
CA LEU A 10 22.13 6.71 17.69
C LEU A 10 20.98 7.27 18.50
N ARG A 11 20.80 6.86 19.77
CA ARG A 11 19.78 7.43 20.66
C ARG A 11 20.04 8.91 20.95
N LEU A 12 21.29 9.27 21.30
CA LEU A 12 21.67 10.66 21.55
C LEU A 12 21.46 11.54 20.32
N LEU A 13 21.81 11.06 19.12
CA LEU A 13 21.61 11.80 17.88
C LEU A 13 20.12 11.95 17.54
N ASN A 14 19.31 10.95 17.83
CA ASN A 14 17.87 10.97 17.59
C ASN A 14 17.16 11.92 18.58
N GLU A 15 17.55 11.91 19.86
CA GLU A 15 17.05 12.87 20.86
C GLU A 15 17.46 14.29 20.53
N PHE A 16 18.68 14.51 20.05
CA PHE A 16 19.16 15.83 19.64
C PHE A 16 18.41 16.30 18.37
N ALA A 17 18.23 15.45 17.37
CA ALA A 17 17.53 15.80 16.12
C ALA A 17 16.03 16.12 16.35
N GLY A 18 15.42 15.56 17.40
CA GLY A 18 14.05 15.86 17.81
C GLY A 18 13.90 17.00 18.84
N SER A 19 14.98 17.67 19.21
CA SER A 19 14.93 18.74 20.23
C SER A 19 14.61 20.11 19.61
N GLU A 20 13.83 20.93 20.33
CA GLU A 20 13.54 22.32 19.96
C GLU A 20 14.81 23.16 19.75
N VAL A 21 15.92 22.79 20.41
CA VAL A 21 17.21 23.46 20.27
C VAL A 21 17.81 23.22 18.89
N ALA A 22 17.73 22.00 18.38
CA ALA A 22 18.22 21.65 17.05
C ALA A 22 17.38 22.34 15.95
N GLU A 23 16.09 22.48 16.17
CA GLU A 23 15.18 23.19 15.25
C GLU A 23 15.49 24.69 15.19
N LYS A 24 15.65 25.34 16.34
CA LYS A 24 16.00 26.77 16.43
C LYS A 24 17.38 27.08 15.83
N LEU A 25 18.31 26.16 15.84
CA LEU A 25 19.65 26.31 15.28
C LEU A 25 19.76 25.87 13.81
N GLY A 26 18.68 25.39 13.19
CA GLY A 26 18.68 24.90 11.80
C GLY A 26 19.53 23.64 11.58
N LEU A 27 19.79 22.87 12.64
CA LEU A 27 20.67 21.70 12.61
C LEU A 27 19.92 20.37 12.36
N VAL A 28 18.60 20.39 12.21
CA VAL A 28 17.77 19.19 12.01
C VAL A 28 18.13 18.48 10.71
N GLU A 29 18.21 19.19 9.60
CA GLU A 29 18.55 18.60 8.30
C GLU A 29 19.98 18.06 8.21
N PRO A 30 21.02 18.78 8.68
CA PRO A 30 22.37 18.21 8.79
C PRO A 30 22.42 16.96 9.67
N ALA A 31 21.72 16.94 10.81
CA ALA A 31 21.67 15.80 11.71
C ALA A 31 21.02 14.58 11.07
N LYS A 32 19.90 14.75 10.38
CA LYS A 32 19.23 13.69 9.61
C LYS A 32 20.14 13.10 8.53
N LYS A 33 20.86 13.96 7.81
CA LYS A 33 21.80 13.53 6.76
C LYS A 33 22.96 12.71 7.32
N ILE A 34 23.51 13.12 8.47
CA ILE A 34 24.56 12.37 9.18
C ILE A 34 24.04 11.02 9.67
N LEU A 35 22.83 10.99 10.26
CA LEU A 35 22.17 9.75 10.70
C LEU A 35 21.94 8.79 9.52
N TYR A 36 21.43 9.29 8.41
CA TYR A 36 21.20 8.48 7.21
C TYR A 36 22.50 7.91 6.64
N GLN A 37 23.55 8.73 6.50
CA GLN A 37 24.84 8.30 6.01
C GLN A 37 25.51 7.30 6.98
N GLY A 38 25.44 7.56 8.28
CA GLY A 38 25.96 6.68 9.31
C GLY A 38 25.26 5.31 9.32
N SER A 39 23.95 5.28 9.21
CA SER A 39 23.16 4.05 9.10
C SER A 39 23.50 3.30 7.82
N LYS A 40 23.53 3.97 6.68
CA LYS A 40 23.88 3.36 5.39
C LYS A 40 25.28 2.72 5.42
N THR A 41 26.28 3.43 5.93
CA THR A 41 27.66 2.89 6.07
C THR A 41 27.71 1.74 7.05
N GLY A 42 27.00 1.84 8.19
CA GLY A 42 26.91 0.76 9.18
C GLY A 42 26.31 -0.52 8.61
N PHE A 43 25.22 -0.42 7.85
CA PHE A 43 24.61 -1.57 7.18
C PHE A 43 25.52 -2.16 6.09
N THR A 44 26.25 -1.36 5.34
CA THR A 44 27.18 -1.83 4.33
C THR A 44 28.33 -2.61 4.98
N VAL A 45 28.90 -2.09 6.06
CA VAL A 45 29.97 -2.78 6.82
C VAL A 45 29.47 -4.10 7.43
N LEU A 46 28.24 -4.11 7.97
CA LEU A 46 27.61 -5.34 8.49
C LEU A 46 27.36 -6.37 7.38
N GLN A 47 26.92 -5.94 6.19
CA GLN A 47 26.73 -6.83 5.04
C GLN A 47 28.05 -7.42 4.55
N GLU A 48 29.09 -6.61 4.44
CA GLU A 48 30.44 -7.08 4.05
C GLU A 48 31.01 -8.02 5.11
N GLY A 49 30.89 -7.68 6.39
CA GLY A 49 31.28 -8.55 7.50
C GLY A 49 30.51 -9.87 7.49
N ALA A 50 29.22 -9.87 7.20
CA ALA A 50 28.41 -11.09 7.09
C ALA A 50 28.78 -11.95 5.88
N LYS A 51 29.20 -11.34 4.76
CA LYS A 51 29.73 -12.09 3.60
C LYS A 51 31.05 -12.78 3.93
N VAL A 52 31.98 -12.07 4.57
CA VAL A 52 33.27 -12.65 5.02
C VAL A 52 33.05 -13.75 6.07
N TRP A 53 32.12 -13.53 7.02
CA TRP A 53 31.76 -14.55 8.02
C TRP A 53 31.16 -15.80 7.38
N LYS A 54 30.25 -15.64 6.37
CA LYS A 54 29.71 -16.77 5.62
C LYS A 54 30.79 -17.58 4.84
N GLN A 55 31.86 -16.93 4.40
CA GLN A 55 32.99 -17.60 3.73
C GLN A 55 33.91 -18.34 4.70
N LEU A 56 34.01 -17.83 5.94
CA LEU A 56 34.87 -18.43 6.97
C LEU A 56 34.21 -19.59 7.73
N VAL A 57 32.87 -19.50 7.88
CA VAL A 57 32.09 -20.58 8.49
C VAL A 57 31.42 -21.31 7.33
N ASP A 58 31.87 -22.50 7.03
CA ASP A 58 31.30 -23.39 6.00
C ASP A 58 29.91 -23.87 6.45
N VAL A 59 28.99 -22.92 6.61
CA VAL A 59 27.59 -23.18 6.90
C VAL A 59 26.97 -23.59 5.57
N LYS A 60 26.79 -24.89 5.34
CA LYS A 60 25.94 -25.37 4.27
C LYS A 60 24.68 -24.54 4.25
N ALA A 61 24.46 -23.80 3.15
CA ALA A 61 23.21 -23.10 2.95
C ALA A 61 22.07 -24.06 3.26
N PRO A 62 21.04 -23.63 4.04
CA PRO A 62 19.93 -24.49 4.34
C PRO A 62 19.38 -25.03 3.02
N GLU A 63 19.28 -26.36 2.94
CA GLU A 63 18.78 -27.03 1.74
C GLU A 63 17.41 -26.47 1.43
N ARG A 64 17.25 -25.92 0.24
CA ARG A 64 15.94 -25.40 -0.19
C ARG A 64 14.97 -26.56 -0.08
N MET A 65 13.87 -26.38 0.60
CA MET A 65 12.81 -27.39 0.65
C MET A 65 12.54 -27.87 -0.78
N PRO A 66 12.54 -29.20 -1.02
CA PRO A 66 12.25 -29.73 -2.34
C PRO A 66 10.93 -29.11 -2.81
N LYS A 67 10.90 -28.61 -4.05
CA LYS A 67 9.62 -28.20 -4.66
C LYS A 67 8.71 -29.41 -4.59
N LYS A 68 7.76 -29.44 -3.67
CA LYS A 68 6.66 -30.38 -3.74
C LYS A 68 6.04 -30.17 -5.12
N SER A 69 5.95 -31.26 -5.89
CA SER A 69 5.12 -31.25 -7.09
C SER A 69 3.78 -30.65 -6.70
N ALA A 70 3.34 -29.60 -7.41
CA ALA A 70 2.05 -29.00 -7.16
C ALA A 70 1.02 -30.13 -7.12
N SER A 71 0.38 -30.34 -5.96
CA SER A 71 -0.74 -31.26 -5.89
C SER A 71 -1.85 -30.60 -6.72
N SER A 72 -2.33 -31.32 -7.73
CA SER A 72 -3.38 -30.87 -8.64
C SER A 72 -4.72 -30.54 -7.97
N ASP A 73 -4.80 -30.72 -6.65
CA ASP A 73 -6.03 -30.59 -5.86
C ASP A 73 -6.10 -29.24 -5.09
N LEU A 74 -5.11 -28.37 -5.22
CA LEU A 74 -5.09 -27.04 -4.64
C LEU A 74 -5.38 -26.00 -5.72
N PHE A 75 -5.68 -24.77 -5.30
CA PHE A 75 -5.95 -23.66 -6.21
C PHE A 75 -4.87 -23.53 -7.28
N ASP A 76 -5.28 -23.50 -8.53
CA ASP A 76 -4.42 -23.07 -9.62
C ASP A 76 -4.35 -21.55 -9.60
N LEU A 77 -3.19 -21.04 -9.20
CA LEU A 77 -2.88 -19.62 -9.19
C LEU A 77 -2.06 -19.19 -10.41
N THR A 78 -1.95 -20.05 -11.41
CA THR A 78 -1.26 -19.70 -12.66
C THR A 78 -2.08 -18.61 -13.36
N PRO A 79 -1.48 -17.43 -13.60
CA PRO A 79 -2.18 -16.36 -14.31
C PRO A 79 -2.61 -16.80 -15.72
N THR A 80 -3.79 -16.41 -16.14
CA THR A 80 -4.18 -16.49 -17.55
C THR A 80 -3.35 -15.52 -18.39
N GLU A 81 -3.38 -15.64 -19.73
CA GLU A 81 -2.68 -14.73 -20.61
C GLU A 81 -3.13 -13.28 -20.40
N ASP A 82 -4.44 -13.05 -20.25
CA ASP A 82 -4.99 -11.72 -19.97
C ASP A 82 -4.52 -11.18 -18.61
N GLN A 83 -4.52 -12.01 -17.58
CA GLN A 83 -4.02 -11.62 -16.25
C GLN A 83 -2.52 -11.28 -16.26
N ALA A 84 -1.74 -12.03 -17.03
CA ALA A 84 -0.31 -11.77 -17.19
C ALA A 84 -0.08 -10.42 -17.94
N MET A 85 -0.86 -10.15 -18.97
CA MET A 85 -0.80 -8.87 -19.70
C MET A 85 -1.16 -7.67 -18.82
N VAL A 86 -2.22 -7.79 -18.01
CA VAL A 86 -2.59 -6.75 -17.03
C VAL A 86 -1.47 -6.56 -16.00
N GLN A 87 -0.91 -7.65 -15.47
CA GLN A 87 0.20 -7.58 -14.52
C GLN A 87 1.44 -6.87 -15.11
N ASP A 88 1.80 -7.19 -16.33
CA ASP A 88 2.96 -6.58 -17.00
C ASP A 88 2.73 -5.08 -17.25
N THR A 89 1.52 -4.69 -17.65
CA THR A 89 1.14 -3.27 -17.76
C THR A 89 1.28 -2.53 -16.44
N MET A 90 0.80 -3.13 -15.33
CA MET A 90 0.94 -2.55 -14.00
C MET A 90 2.40 -2.49 -13.52
N ARG A 91 3.21 -3.48 -13.85
CA ARG A 91 4.65 -3.47 -13.55
C ARG A 91 5.39 -2.37 -14.29
N GLN A 92 5.06 -2.17 -15.55
CA GLN A 92 5.64 -1.09 -16.35
C GLN A 92 5.25 0.27 -15.76
N PHE A 93 3.98 0.51 -15.49
CA PHE A 93 3.52 1.74 -14.84
C PHE A 93 4.21 1.96 -13.47
N ALA A 94 4.34 0.92 -12.67
CA ALA A 94 5.03 0.98 -11.40
C ALA A 94 6.51 1.36 -11.53
N ALA A 95 7.21 0.82 -12.54
CA ALA A 95 8.62 1.10 -12.79
C ALA A 95 8.86 2.50 -13.36
N ASP A 96 8.00 2.93 -14.29
CA ASP A 96 8.20 4.15 -15.08
C ASP A 96 7.60 5.40 -14.40
N VAL A 97 6.56 5.22 -13.58
CA VAL A 97 5.82 6.33 -12.96
C VAL A 97 5.90 6.32 -11.44
N LEU A 98 5.52 5.20 -10.78
CA LEU A 98 5.44 5.19 -9.31
C LEU A 98 6.83 5.27 -8.67
N ARG A 99 7.76 4.43 -9.12
CA ARG A 99 9.09 4.39 -8.53
C ARG A 99 9.87 5.70 -8.67
N PRO A 100 9.91 6.38 -9.82
CA PRO A 100 10.51 7.71 -9.92
C PRO A 100 9.81 8.77 -9.08
N GLY A 101 8.47 8.72 -8.97
CA GLY A 101 7.67 9.68 -8.20
C GLY A 101 7.67 9.45 -6.69
N ALA A 102 8.20 8.33 -6.19
CA ALA A 102 8.12 7.94 -4.79
C ALA A 102 8.72 8.96 -3.82
N HIS A 103 9.88 9.53 -4.17
CA HIS A 103 10.55 10.52 -3.31
C HIS A 103 9.77 11.84 -3.19
N ASP A 104 9.17 12.27 -4.28
CA ASP A 104 8.37 13.51 -4.30
C ASP A 104 7.05 13.30 -3.56
N ALA A 105 6.41 12.15 -3.71
CA ALA A 105 5.20 11.79 -2.99
C ALA A 105 5.45 11.70 -1.48
N GLU A 106 6.56 11.09 -1.04
CA GLU A 106 6.98 11.03 0.36
C GLU A 106 7.23 12.43 0.93
N SER A 107 7.92 13.27 0.18
CA SER A 107 8.22 14.65 0.60
C SER A 107 6.96 15.51 0.71
N ALA A 108 6.00 15.30 -0.17
CA ALA A 108 4.71 16.00 -0.18
C ALA A 108 3.70 15.41 0.82
N LEU A 109 3.95 14.23 1.38
CA LEU A 109 3.01 13.44 2.18
C LEU A 109 1.68 13.21 1.47
N ALA A 110 1.70 13.11 0.14
CA ALA A 110 0.51 12.94 -0.69
C ALA A 110 0.88 12.33 -2.04
N THR A 111 -0.02 11.52 -2.60
CA THR A 111 0.14 11.04 -3.98
C THR A 111 -0.16 12.17 -4.95
N PRO A 112 0.75 12.51 -5.88
CA PRO A 112 0.52 13.55 -6.87
C PRO A 112 -0.70 13.25 -7.74
N LYS A 113 -1.55 14.28 -7.94
CA LYS A 113 -2.78 14.13 -8.75
C LYS A 113 -2.51 13.60 -10.16
N ALA A 114 -1.41 14.03 -10.78
CA ALA A 114 -1.02 13.56 -12.11
C ALA A 114 -0.81 12.04 -12.15
N ILE A 115 -0.26 11.44 -11.09
CA ILE A 115 -0.07 9.98 -10.98
C ILE A 115 -1.42 9.28 -10.81
N LEU A 116 -2.33 9.84 -10.01
CA LEU A 116 -3.68 9.30 -9.84
C LEU A 116 -4.48 9.34 -11.16
N ASP A 117 -4.39 10.43 -11.90
CA ASP A 117 -5.06 10.57 -13.20
C ASP A 117 -4.48 9.57 -14.23
N GLN A 118 -3.16 9.38 -14.28
CA GLN A 118 -2.52 8.35 -15.11
C GLN A 118 -2.95 6.93 -14.71
N ALA A 119 -3.07 6.66 -13.41
CA ALA A 119 -3.59 5.38 -12.93
C ALA A 119 -5.05 5.15 -13.34
N GLN A 120 -5.86 6.21 -13.39
CA GLN A 120 -7.23 6.14 -13.88
C GLN A 120 -7.31 5.75 -15.36
N GLU A 121 -6.39 6.27 -16.19
CA GLU A 121 -6.29 5.94 -17.61
C GLU A 121 -5.99 4.46 -17.86
N LEU A 122 -5.36 3.77 -16.90
CA LEU A 122 -5.15 2.31 -16.96
C LEU A 122 -6.43 1.49 -16.78
N GLY A 123 -7.55 2.12 -16.43
CA GLY A 123 -8.84 1.48 -16.32
C GLY A 123 -9.02 0.54 -15.14
N ILE A 124 -8.15 0.56 -14.13
CA ILE A 124 -8.19 -0.33 -12.96
C ILE A 124 -9.57 -0.32 -12.28
N MET A 125 -10.16 0.87 -12.13
CA MET A 125 -11.48 1.02 -11.51
C MET A 125 -12.57 0.42 -12.38
N SER A 126 -12.51 0.65 -13.69
CA SER A 126 -13.48 0.16 -14.66
C SER A 126 -13.52 -1.38 -14.73
N LEU A 127 -12.36 -2.03 -14.62
CA LEU A 127 -12.26 -3.50 -14.59
C LEU A 127 -12.96 -4.14 -13.37
N SER A 128 -13.18 -3.38 -12.31
CA SER A 128 -13.85 -3.87 -11.10
C SER A 128 -15.37 -3.61 -11.11
N ILE A 129 -15.87 -2.88 -12.09
CA ILE A 129 -17.28 -2.57 -12.27
C ILE A 129 -17.83 -3.47 -13.39
N PRO A 130 -18.89 -4.26 -13.15
CA PRO A 130 -19.51 -5.08 -14.18
C PRO A 130 -19.96 -4.25 -15.39
N GLU A 131 -19.92 -4.82 -16.60
CA GLU A 131 -20.35 -4.16 -17.84
C GLU A 131 -21.80 -3.63 -17.75
N LYS A 132 -22.70 -4.41 -17.18
CA LYS A 132 -24.12 -4.01 -16.96
C LYS A 132 -24.29 -2.74 -16.11
N LEU A 133 -23.23 -2.32 -15.40
CA LEU A 133 -23.18 -1.14 -14.55
C LEU A 133 -22.26 -0.04 -15.12
N GLY A 134 -21.85 -0.20 -16.37
CA GLY A 134 -21.05 0.79 -17.10
C GLY A 134 -19.54 0.66 -16.94
N GLY A 135 -19.05 -0.47 -16.40
CA GLY A 135 -17.63 -0.82 -16.32
C GLY A 135 -17.16 -1.69 -17.48
N ALA A 136 -15.99 -2.29 -17.32
CA ALA A 136 -15.37 -3.22 -18.28
C ALA A 136 -15.10 -4.60 -17.63
N GLY A 137 -15.60 -4.85 -16.43
CA GLY A 137 -15.40 -6.10 -15.73
C GLY A 137 -16.38 -7.19 -16.17
N GLU A 138 -15.86 -8.34 -16.62
CA GLU A 138 -16.67 -9.52 -16.89
C GLU A 138 -16.96 -10.27 -15.60
N GLU A 139 -15.92 -10.82 -14.98
CA GLU A 139 -16.01 -11.58 -13.74
C GLU A 139 -14.92 -11.10 -12.77
N ARG A 140 -15.29 -10.99 -11.49
CA ARG A 140 -14.33 -10.59 -10.47
C ARG A 140 -13.32 -11.70 -10.20
N SER A 141 -12.04 -11.42 -10.43
CA SER A 141 -10.94 -12.33 -10.14
C SER A 141 -10.11 -11.85 -8.95
N PRO A 142 -10.11 -12.57 -7.81
CA PRO A 142 -9.19 -12.28 -6.70
C PRO A 142 -7.73 -12.37 -7.11
N VAL A 143 -7.39 -13.26 -8.05
CA VAL A 143 -6.03 -13.43 -8.57
C VAL A 143 -5.58 -12.16 -9.30
N SER A 144 -6.42 -11.60 -10.19
CA SER A 144 -6.14 -10.34 -10.88
C SER A 144 -5.90 -9.20 -9.90
N ASN A 145 -6.74 -9.08 -8.86
CA ASN A 145 -6.59 -8.03 -7.85
C ASN A 145 -5.25 -8.13 -7.10
N VAL A 146 -4.81 -9.34 -6.75
CA VAL A 146 -3.53 -9.55 -6.08
C VAL A 146 -2.37 -9.21 -7.01
N LEU A 147 -2.41 -9.65 -8.28
CA LEU A 147 -1.37 -9.37 -9.26
C LEU A 147 -1.20 -7.86 -9.52
N ILE A 148 -2.32 -7.13 -9.63
CA ILE A 148 -2.31 -5.67 -9.76
C ILE A 148 -1.73 -5.01 -8.51
N ALA A 149 -2.18 -5.40 -7.33
CA ALA A 149 -1.72 -4.82 -6.08
C ALA A 149 -0.22 -5.06 -5.84
N GLU A 150 0.26 -6.27 -6.11
CA GLU A 150 1.68 -6.63 -5.99
C GLU A 150 2.54 -5.84 -6.98
N ALA A 151 2.11 -5.73 -8.23
CA ALA A 151 2.82 -5.00 -9.26
C ALA A 151 2.96 -3.51 -8.93
N LEU A 152 1.87 -2.85 -8.53
CA LEU A 152 1.88 -1.44 -8.14
C LEU A 152 2.69 -1.20 -6.86
N ALA A 153 2.52 -2.03 -5.82
CA ALA A 153 3.25 -1.91 -4.56
C ALA A 153 4.76 -2.11 -4.72
N HIS A 154 5.22 -2.85 -5.74
CA HIS A 154 6.63 -2.95 -6.08
C HIS A 154 7.22 -1.61 -6.56
N GLY A 155 6.42 -0.74 -7.16
CA GLY A 155 6.80 0.64 -7.49
C GLY A 155 6.89 1.51 -6.24
N ASP A 156 5.76 1.71 -5.59
CA ASP A 156 5.63 2.39 -4.29
C ASP A 156 4.34 1.93 -3.60
N MET A 157 4.46 1.48 -2.36
CA MET A 157 3.33 0.92 -1.61
C MET A 157 2.31 1.97 -1.18
N GLY A 158 2.75 3.18 -0.83
CA GLY A 158 1.87 4.27 -0.41
C GLY A 158 0.98 4.75 -1.56
N MET A 159 1.60 5.00 -2.72
CA MET A 159 0.86 5.37 -3.94
C MET A 159 -0.03 4.23 -4.43
N ALA A 160 0.44 2.97 -4.40
CA ALA A 160 -0.40 1.82 -4.74
C ALA A 160 -1.65 1.76 -3.86
N PHE A 161 -1.50 2.01 -2.56
CA PHE A 161 -2.62 2.03 -1.63
C PHE A 161 -3.60 3.17 -1.94
N ALA A 162 -3.12 4.37 -2.27
CA ALA A 162 -3.96 5.49 -2.68
C ALA A 162 -4.73 5.19 -3.97
N ILE A 163 -4.06 4.61 -4.98
CA ILE A 163 -4.66 4.22 -6.25
C ILE A 163 -5.73 3.14 -6.07
N LEU A 164 -5.50 2.15 -5.22
CA LEU A 164 -6.39 0.99 -5.05
C LEU A 164 -7.50 1.23 -4.01
N SER A 165 -7.42 2.27 -3.18
CA SER A 165 -8.41 2.51 -2.12
C SER A 165 -9.85 2.64 -2.63
N PRO A 166 -10.15 3.26 -3.80
CA PRO A 166 -11.50 3.30 -4.35
C PRO A 166 -12.11 1.94 -4.67
N LEU A 167 -11.28 0.92 -4.95
CA LEU A 167 -11.78 -0.44 -5.19
C LEU A 167 -12.55 -1.01 -4.00
N SER A 168 -12.20 -0.61 -2.78
CA SER A 168 -12.94 -1.01 -1.58
C SER A 168 -14.39 -0.54 -1.62
N VAL A 169 -14.63 0.69 -2.07
CA VAL A 169 -15.97 1.28 -2.21
C VAL A 169 -16.72 0.66 -3.38
N ILE A 170 -16.04 0.51 -4.53
CA ILE A 170 -16.61 -0.13 -5.73
C ILE A 170 -17.07 -1.56 -5.39
N ASN A 171 -16.21 -2.35 -4.76
CA ASN A 171 -16.53 -3.71 -4.38
C ASN A 171 -17.71 -3.79 -3.40
N ALA A 172 -17.76 -2.91 -2.41
CA ALA A 172 -18.87 -2.85 -1.46
C ALA A 172 -20.20 -2.50 -2.16
N LEU A 173 -20.18 -1.57 -3.11
CA LEU A 173 -21.36 -1.21 -3.89
C LEU A 173 -21.80 -2.32 -4.83
N VAL A 174 -20.85 -3.00 -5.50
CA VAL A 174 -21.15 -4.12 -6.40
C VAL A 174 -21.74 -5.31 -5.64
N ASP A 175 -21.19 -5.63 -4.45
CA ASP A 175 -21.61 -6.80 -3.68
C ASP A 175 -22.85 -6.57 -2.84
N ALA A 176 -23.00 -5.42 -2.23
CA ALA A 176 -24.01 -5.16 -1.22
C ALA A 176 -24.87 -3.91 -1.48
N GLY A 177 -24.57 -3.12 -2.51
CA GLY A 177 -25.33 -1.94 -2.87
C GLY A 177 -26.68 -2.30 -3.48
N SER A 178 -27.73 -1.52 -3.20
CA SER A 178 -29.00 -1.60 -3.93
C SER A 178 -28.82 -1.15 -5.38
N ALA A 179 -29.75 -1.54 -6.28
CA ALA A 179 -29.69 -1.13 -7.69
C ALA A 179 -29.64 0.40 -7.86
N ASP A 180 -30.35 1.15 -7.00
CA ASP A 180 -30.29 2.62 -6.98
C ASP A 180 -28.92 3.14 -6.56
N GLN A 181 -28.30 2.55 -5.54
CA GLN A 181 -26.95 2.91 -5.11
C GLN A 181 -25.91 2.59 -6.18
N GLN A 182 -26.00 1.40 -6.78
CA GLN A 182 -25.09 0.99 -7.85
C GLN A 182 -25.16 1.95 -9.04
N SER A 183 -26.35 2.23 -9.55
CA SER A 183 -26.53 3.13 -10.70
C SER A 183 -26.10 4.58 -10.41
N ARG A 184 -26.31 5.03 -9.16
CA ARG A 184 -25.99 6.40 -8.75
C ARG A 184 -24.49 6.64 -8.58
N TYR A 185 -23.77 5.68 -8.01
CA TYR A 185 -22.40 5.90 -7.55
C TYR A 185 -21.32 5.25 -8.43
N LEU A 186 -21.58 4.06 -9.00
CA LEU A 186 -20.53 3.36 -9.75
C LEU A 186 -20.09 4.07 -11.02
N ALA A 187 -21.02 4.70 -11.73
CA ALA A 187 -20.71 5.47 -12.94
C ALA A 187 -19.69 6.60 -12.74
N ALA A 188 -19.55 7.09 -11.49
CA ALA A 188 -18.59 8.14 -11.19
C ALA A 188 -17.14 7.64 -11.20
N PHE A 189 -16.89 6.35 -10.91
CA PHE A 189 -15.58 5.72 -10.91
C PHE A 189 -15.12 5.28 -12.30
N ALA A 190 -16.03 5.18 -13.27
CA ALA A 190 -15.71 4.82 -14.65
C ALA A 190 -15.39 6.04 -15.53
N LYS A 191 -15.33 7.26 -14.97
CA LYS A 191 -14.97 8.48 -15.70
C LYS A 191 -13.46 8.63 -15.85
N ASP A 192 -13.05 9.55 -16.73
CA ASP A 192 -11.64 9.81 -17.03
C ASP A 192 -10.85 10.48 -15.88
N THR A 193 -11.54 10.98 -14.85
CA THR A 193 -10.91 11.65 -13.71
C THR A 193 -10.92 10.73 -12.51
N PHE A 194 -9.76 10.57 -11.87
CA PHE A 194 -9.64 9.78 -10.65
C PHE A 194 -10.53 10.33 -9.54
N LEU A 195 -11.38 9.47 -9.00
CA LEU A 195 -12.25 9.78 -7.88
C LEU A 195 -11.69 9.13 -6.60
N PRO A 196 -11.07 9.91 -5.69
CA PRO A 196 -10.60 9.37 -4.43
C PRO A 196 -11.78 8.94 -3.56
N ALA A 197 -11.71 7.72 -3.07
CA ALA A 197 -12.72 7.15 -2.17
C ALA A 197 -12.11 6.05 -1.31
N SER A 198 -12.61 5.89 -0.10
CA SER A 198 -12.19 4.79 0.77
C SER A 198 -13.29 4.39 1.75
N ILE A 199 -13.20 3.16 2.28
CA ILE A 199 -14.08 2.70 3.35
C ILE A 199 -13.48 3.03 4.70
N ALA A 200 -14.20 3.78 5.51
CA ALA A 200 -13.88 4.03 6.91
C ALA A 200 -14.35 2.85 7.78
N LEU A 201 -13.53 1.81 7.89
CA LEU A 201 -13.86 0.59 8.62
C LEU A 201 -13.28 0.58 10.03
N MET A 202 -11.96 0.80 10.15
CA MET A 202 -11.24 0.68 11.42
C MET A 202 -11.70 1.69 12.46
N GLU A 203 -11.68 1.26 13.72
CA GLU A 203 -11.93 2.10 14.89
C GLU A 203 -10.70 2.11 15.81
N PRO A 204 -10.44 3.18 16.56
CA PRO A 204 -9.27 3.32 17.43
C PRO A 204 -9.41 2.49 18.70
N GLN A 205 -9.38 1.17 18.53
CA GLN A 205 -9.43 0.22 19.65
C GLN A 205 -8.40 -0.90 19.48
N PRO A 206 -7.79 -1.36 20.58
CA PRO A 206 -6.92 -2.53 20.53
C PRO A 206 -7.70 -3.75 20.04
N MET A 207 -7.05 -4.58 19.23
CA MET A 207 -7.65 -5.81 18.67
C MET A 207 -9.00 -5.53 17.98
N PHE A 208 -9.00 -4.57 17.05
CA PHE A 208 -10.19 -4.20 16.29
C PHE A 208 -10.86 -5.42 15.66
N ASP A 209 -12.18 -5.53 15.86
CA ASP A 209 -13.02 -6.57 15.27
C ASP A 209 -14.06 -5.90 14.34
N PRO A 210 -14.02 -6.12 13.02
CA PRO A 210 -14.94 -5.50 12.07
C PRO A 210 -16.39 -5.94 12.26
N PHE A 211 -16.63 -7.04 12.95
CA PHE A 211 -17.98 -7.52 13.29
C PHE A 211 -18.53 -6.94 14.60
N ARG A 212 -17.74 -6.13 15.33
CA ARG A 212 -18.08 -5.53 16.62
C ARG A 212 -17.78 -4.03 16.63
N LEU A 213 -18.42 -3.31 15.71
CA LEU A 213 -18.24 -1.87 15.60
C LEU A 213 -18.87 -1.13 16.77
N ARG A 214 -18.18 -0.08 17.26
CA ARG A 214 -18.72 0.89 18.23
C ARG A 214 -19.46 2.03 17.56
N THR A 215 -19.11 2.36 16.32
CA THR A 215 -19.86 3.34 15.52
C THR A 215 -21.30 2.89 15.35
N ARG A 216 -22.23 3.76 15.63
CA ARG A 216 -23.69 3.50 15.56
C ARG A 216 -24.37 4.45 14.60
N ALA A 217 -25.40 3.94 13.93
CA ALA A 217 -26.36 4.74 13.16
C ALA A 217 -27.67 4.82 13.96
N ILE A 218 -27.98 5.98 14.49
CA ILE A 218 -29.18 6.23 15.29
C ILE A 218 -30.23 6.85 14.38
N ARG A 219 -31.42 6.25 14.33
CA ARG A 219 -32.52 6.79 13.50
C ARG A 219 -33.00 8.11 14.07
N GLU A 220 -33.06 9.13 13.21
CA GLU A 220 -33.48 10.49 13.60
C GLU A 220 -34.37 11.07 12.47
N GLY A 221 -35.66 11.12 12.71
CA GLY A 221 -36.62 11.52 11.69
C GLY A 221 -36.63 10.60 10.47
N LEU A 222 -36.43 11.17 9.28
CA LEU A 222 -36.32 10.44 8.00
C LEU A 222 -34.90 9.96 7.66
N GLY A 223 -33.92 10.24 8.51
CA GLY A 223 -32.52 9.91 8.28
C GLY A 223 -31.89 9.17 9.45
N TYR A 224 -30.55 9.21 9.46
CA TYR A 224 -29.74 8.62 10.51
C TYR A 224 -28.65 9.61 10.95
N ARG A 225 -28.40 9.65 12.25
CA ARG A 225 -27.24 10.31 12.83
C ARG A 225 -26.18 9.27 13.12
N LEU A 226 -24.95 9.51 12.62
CA LEU A 226 -23.82 8.63 12.87
C LEU A 226 -23.05 9.11 14.10
N GLU A 227 -22.77 8.20 15.02
CA GLU A 227 -21.97 8.42 16.21
C GLU A 227 -20.82 7.42 16.29
N GLY A 228 -19.60 7.91 16.38
CA GLY A 228 -18.41 7.08 16.49
C GLY A 228 -17.17 7.76 15.93
N VAL A 229 -16.05 7.05 16.01
CA VAL A 229 -14.76 7.50 15.48
C VAL A 229 -14.19 6.40 14.60
N LYS A 230 -13.75 6.78 13.41
CA LYS A 230 -13.01 5.92 12.50
C LYS A 230 -11.56 6.37 12.45
N SER A 231 -10.63 5.43 12.25
CA SER A 231 -9.19 5.68 12.23
C SER A 231 -8.55 4.98 11.03
N MET A 232 -7.37 5.45 10.66
CA MET A 232 -6.57 4.89 9.56
C MET A 232 -7.38 4.77 8.24
N VAL A 233 -8.15 5.82 7.95
CA VAL A 233 -8.89 5.91 6.68
C VAL A 233 -7.92 6.40 5.62
N ALA A 234 -7.75 5.63 4.55
CA ALA A 234 -6.93 6.02 3.42
C ALA A 234 -7.64 7.07 2.57
N LEU A 235 -7.00 8.17 2.30
CA LEU A 235 -7.40 9.19 1.32
C LEU A 235 -6.16 9.79 0.66
#